data_0102ee935e7f2319573a05bcb262b42c
#
_entry.id   0102ee935e7f2319573a05bcb262b42c
#
_cell.length_a   1.000
_cell.length_b   1.000
_cell.length_c   1.000
_cell.angle_alpha   90.00
_cell.angle_beta   90.00
_cell.angle_gamma   90.00
#
_symmetry.space_group_name_H-M   'P 1'
#
loop_
_entity.id
_entity.type
_entity.pdbx_description
1 polymer ?
#
loop_
_entity_poly.entity_id
_entity_poly.type
_entity_poly.pdbx_seq_one_letter_code
_entity_poly.pdbx_strand_id
1 'polypeptide(L)'
;WIRTFSCTDGNERSPVVAREFGLDTMVGVCLGEDHAMNEIELASGIAIARAGNAGILAVGNEVLLRGDLSEDEILDYILRAREAVPGVPVAYVDAYFLFEQYPRLVEACDVILINCYPFWESCPAEYAPAYMREMYRRAQAVANGKRVIISETGWPSRGEAYGEAVPGKENAINYFIETYLWAQKEDVDIFYFSSFDESWKTGDEGDVGAYWGLWDEHGKMKYV
;
A
#
# COMPACT_ATOMS: atom_id res chain seq x y z
N TRP A 1 2.77 4.99 -12.32
CA TRP A 1 2.06 5.31 -11.09
C TRP A 1 3.02 5.40 -9.91
N ILE A 2 2.71 6.29 -8.95
CA ILE A 2 3.32 6.29 -7.63
C ILE A 2 2.23 6.16 -6.56
N ARG A 3 2.62 5.81 -5.34
CA ARG A 3 1.77 5.81 -4.15
C ARG A 3 2.37 6.71 -3.08
N THR A 4 1.51 7.49 -2.40
CA THR A 4 1.86 8.27 -1.20
C THR A 4 1.07 7.75 0.00
N PHE A 5 1.51 8.11 1.21
CA PHE A 5 0.92 7.60 2.46
C PHE A 5 0.29 8.69 3.31
N SER A 6 0.59 9.96 3.02
CA SER A 6 0.07 11.13 3.73
C SER A 6 -0.15 12.29 2.77
N CYS A 7 -0.99 13.22 3.19
CA CYS A 7 -1.36 14.43 2.46
C CYS A 7 -0.92 15.72 3.17
N THR A 8 -0.06 15.62 4.19
CA THR A 8 0.43 16.75 5.01
C THR A 8 1.94 16.78 5.06
N ASP A 9 2.52 17.76 5.74
CA ASP A 9 3.96 17.89 6.01
C ASP A 9 4.86 17.86 4.76
N GLY A 10 4.38 18.41 3.64
CA GLY A 10 5.09 18.45 2.36
C GLY A 10 4.77 17.29 1.41
N ASN A 11 4.12 16.22 1.89
CA ASN A 11 3.73 15.07 1.07
C ASN A 11 2.68 15.44 0.02
N GLU A 12 1.88 16.47 0.26
CA GLU A 12 0.88 17.01 -0.67
C GLU A 12 1.48 17.48 -2.02
N ARG A 13 2.79 17.70 -2.06
CA ARG A 13 3.51 18.10 -3.28
C ARG A 13 3.82 16.92 -4.20
N SER A 14 3.97 15.73 -3.64
CA SER A 14 4.38 14.54 -4.41
C SER A 14 3.42 14.21 -5.56
N PRO A 15 2.07 14.25 -5.38
CA PRO A 15 1.14 14.02 -6.48
C PRO A 15 1.21 15.09 -7.58
N VAL A 16 1.46 16.34 -7.21
CA VAL A 16 1.61 17.45 -8.16
C VAL A 16 2.85 17.25 -9.04
N VAL A 17 3.98 16.94 -8.40
CA VAL A 17 5.25 16.67 -9.10
C VAL A 17 5.12 15.42 -9.98
N ALA A 18 4.52 14.34 -9.47
CA ALA A 18 4.30 13.12 -10.26
C ALA A 18 3.54 13.41 -11.55
N ARG A 19 2.51 14.24 -11.48
CA ARG A 19 1.72 14.62 -12.66
C ARG A 19 2.52 15.43 -13.69
N GLU A 20 3.47 16.28 -13.27
CA GLU A 20 4.38 16.99 -14.17
C GLU A 20 5.24 16.01 -15.00
N PHE A 21 5.52 14.83 -14.44
CA PHE A 21 6.24 13.74 -15.12
C PHE A 21 5.31 12.73 -15.82
N GLY A 22 4.01 13.02 -15.91
CA GLY A 22 3.04 12.13 -16.56
C GLY A 22 2.71 10.87 -15.78
N LEU A 23 2.95 10.87 -14.45
CA LEU A 23 2.62 9.78 -13.56
C LEU A 23 1.31 10.06 -12.83
N ASP A 24 0.45 9.05 -12.76
CA ASP A 24 -0.70 9.07 -11.86
C ASP A 24 -0.30 8.70 -10.43
N THR A 25 -1.11 9.12 -9.47
CA THR A 25 -0.84 8.89 -8.05
C THR A 25 -2.01 8.20 -7.36
N MET A 26 -1.71 7.13 -6.61
CA MET A 26 -2.55 6.66 -5.52
C MET A 26 -2.23 7.52 -4.29
N VAL A 27 -3.11 8.47 -3.99
CA VAL A 27 -2.93 9.43 -2.89
C VAL A 27 -3.44 8.81 -1.60
N GLY A 28 -2.55 8.64 -0.62
CA GLY A 28 -2.89 8.10 0.69
C GLY A 28 -3.27 9.20 1.67
N VAL A 29 -4.43 9.06 2.30
CA VAL A 29 -4.88 9.84 3.47
C VAL A 29 -4.46 9.07 4.71
N CYS A 30 -3.56 9.63 5.51
CA CYS A 30 -3.06 8.99 6.73
C CYS A 30 -4.12 9.09 7.83
N LEU A 31 -4.68 7.95 8.23
CA LEU A 31 -5.59 7.86 9.37
C LEU A 31 -4.94 7.12 10.54
N GLY A 32 -5.23 7.55 11.75
CA GLY A 32 -4.75 6.97 13.00
C GLY A 32 -5.66 7.34 14.17
N GLU A 33 -5.18 7.17 15.40
CA GLU A 33 -5.95 7.47 16.63
C GLU A 33 -6.25 8.97 16.82
N ASP A 34 -5.47 9.88 16.21
CA ASP A 34 -5.67 11.32 16.30
C ASP A 34 -6.73 11.80 15.31
N HIS A 35 -7.97 11.89 15.76
CA HIS A 35 -9.10 12.35 14.95
C HIS A 35 -8.92 13.77 14.39
N ALA A 36 -8.23 14.66 15.09
CA ALA A 36 -7.99 16.02 14.59
C ALA A 36 -7.02 16.00 13.40
N MET A 37 -5.99 15.19 13.46
CA MET A 37 -5.08 14.97 12.33
C MET A 37 -5.79 14.27 11.18
N ASN A 38 -6.64 13.28 11.45
CA ASN A 38 -7.43 12.59 10.43
C ASN A 38 -8.28 13.56 9.60
N GLU A 39 -8.90 14.57 10.24
CA GLU A 39 -9.68 15.59 9.53
C GLU A 39 -8.80 16.46 8.63
N ILE A 40 -7.60 16.82 9.07
CA ILE A 40 -6.64 17.59 8.26
C ILE A 40 -6.18 16.76 7.06
N GLU A 41 -5.81 15.51 7.27
CA GLU A 41 -5.40 14.57 6.23
C GLU A 41 -6.50 14.35 5.19
N LEU A 42 -7.75 14.10 5.64
CA LEU A 42 -8.88 13.93 4.74
C LEU A 42 -9.13 15.17 3.91
N ALA A 43 -9.15 16.34 4.53
CA ALA A 43 -9.38 17.61 3.84
C ALA A 43 -8.30 17.88 2.78
N SER A 44 -7.03 17.61 3.10
CA SER A 44 -5.91 17.74 2.19
C SER A 44 -6.00 16.73 1.02
N GLY A 45 -6.28 15.46 1.30
CA GLY A 45 -6.47 14.43 0.27
C GLY A 45 -7.61 14.77 -0.70
N ILE A 46 -8.74 15.26 -0.18
CA ILE A 46 -9.86 15.76 -1.00
C ILE A 46 -9.42 16.94 -1.88
N ALA A 47 -8.64 17.88 -1.34
CA ALA A 47 -8.14 19.02 -2.10
C ALA A 47 -7.21 18.59 -3.24
N ILE A 48 -6.29 17.65 -2.99
CA ILE A 48 -5.41 17.06 -4.01
C ILE A 48 -6.22 16.38 -5.11
N ALA A 49 -7.22 15.58 -4.74
CA ALA A 49 -8.08 14.88 -5.69
C ALA A 49 -8.92 15.83 -6.54
N ARG A 50 -9.50 16.88 -5.94
CA ARG A 50 -10.25 17.93 -6.66
C ARG A 50 -9.39 18.73 -7.63
N ALA A 51 -8.11 18.89 -7.32
CA ALA A 51 -7.14 19.52 -8.23
C ALA A 51 -6.73 18.61 -9.41
N GLY A 52 -7.23 17.37 -9.47
CA GLY A 52 -6.94 16.41 -10.53
C GLY A 52 -5.59 15.71 -10.38
N ASN A 53 -5.01 15.69 -9.18
CA ASN A 53 -3.71 15.09 -8.89
C ASN A 53 -3.81 13.71 -8.21
N ALA A 54 -4.99 13.11 -8.17
CA ALA A 54 -5.21 11.75 -7.66
C ALA A 54 -5.90 10.88 -8.72
N GLY A 55 -5.29 9.76 -9.07
CA GLY A 55 -5.92 8.70 -9.86
C GLY A 55 -6.75 7.76 -8.99
N ILE A 56 -6.37 7.58 -7.72
CA ILE A 56 -7.09 6.86 -6.66
C ILE A 56 -6.87 7.64 -5.36
N LEU A 57 -7.91 7.78 -4.52
CA LEU A 57 -7.80 8.30 -3.17
C LEU A 57 -7.92 7.13 -2.18
N ALA A 58 -6.82 6.78 -1.52
CA ALA A 58 -6.72 5.70 -0.56
C ALA A 58 -6.90 6.26 0.87
N VAL A 59 -8.04 6.01 1.48
CA VAL A 59 -8.45 6.57 2.77
C VAL A 59 -8.11 5.61 3.89
N GLY A 60 -6.96 5.84 4.54
CA GLY A 60 -6.39 4.97 5.56
C GLY A 60 -5.48 3.86 5.00
N ASN A 61 -4.52 3.45 5.80
CA ASN A 61 -3.64 2.32 5.54
C ASN A 61 -3.45 1.50 6.81
N GLU A 62 -3.88 0.24 6.80
CA GLU A 62 -3.74 -0.73 7.91
C GLU A 62 -4.31 -0.25 9.26
N VAL A 63 -5.33 0.58 9.20
CA VAL A 63 -5.94 1.21 10.38
C VAL A 63 -6.67 0.18 11.24
N LEU A 64 -7.36 -0.80 10.60
CA LEU A 64 -7.98 -1.92 11.33
C LEU A 64 -6.92 -2.91 11.82
N LEU A 65 -5.88 -3.17 11.02
CA LEU A 65 -4.80 -4.07 11.42
C LEU A 65 -4.10 -3.57 12.68
N ARG A 66 -3.87 -2.25 12.78
CA ARG A 66 -3.31 -1.62 13.98
C ARG A 66 -4.31 -1.43 15.11
N GLY A 67 -5.61 -1.45 14.81
CA GLY A 67 -6.67 -1.19 15.80
C GLY A 67 -6.86 0.27 16.18
N ASP A 68 -6.41 1.21 15.30
CA ASP A 68 -6.48 2.65 15.56
C ASP A 68 -7.92 3.19 15.50
N LEU A 69 -8.74 2.69 14.59
CA LEU A 69 -10.15 3.07 14.39
C LEU A 69 -11.03 1.84 14.21
N SER A 70 -12.30 1.99 14.51
CA SER A 70 -13.34 1.00 14.22
C SER A 70 -13.72 0.98 12.73
N GLU A 71 -14.37 -0.11 12.29
CA GLU A 71 -14.95 -0.20 10.95
C GLU A 71 -15.89 0.95 10.64
N ASP A 72 -16.77 1.32 11.59
CA ASP A 72 -17.75 2.40 11.39
C ASP A 72 -17.09 3.77 11.16
N GLU A 73 -16.01 4.07 11.89
CA GLU A 73 -15.25 5.30 11.71
C GLU A 73 -14.56 5.34 10.35
N ILE A 74 -13.94 4.25 9.92
CA ILE A 74 -13.31 4.16 8.59
C ILE A 74 -14.34 4.32 7.49
N LEU A 75 -15.51 3.68 7.62
CA LEU A 75 -16.60 3.83 6.67
C LEU A 75 -17.10 5.28 6.56
N ASP A 76 -17.17 6.03 7.67
CA ASP A 76 -17.50 7.44 7.64
C ASP A 76 -16.50 8.26 6.81
N TYR A 77 -15.19 8.06 7.04
CA TYR A 77 -14.14 8.73 6.27
C TYR A 77 -14.21 8.38 4.76
N ILE A 78 -14.43 7.11 4.42
CA ILE A 78 -14.58 6.67 3.02
C ILE A 78 -15.78 7.33 2.35
N LEU A 79 -16.94 7.32 3.00
CA LEU A 79 -18.18 7.89 2.45
C LEU A 79 -18.05 9.41 2.24
N ARG A 80 -17.50 10.11 3.20
CA ARG A 80 -17.22 11.56 3.10
C ARG A 80 -16.27 11.88 1.95
N ALA A 81 -15.21 11.09 1.79
CA ALA A 81 -14.29 11.23 0.65
C ALA A 81 -15.02 11.03 -0.68
N ARG A 82 -15.81 9.95 -0.84
CA ARG A 82 -16.56 9.65 -2.07
C ARG A 82 -17.55 10.75 -2.45
N GLU A 83 -18.26 11.30 -1.48
CA GLU A 83 -19.17 12.42 -1.70
C GLU A 83 -18.43 13.68 -2.16
N ALA A 84 -17.22 13.90 -1.62
CA ALA A 84 -16.44 15.10 -1.89
C ALA A 84 -15.72 15.08 -3.24
N VAL A 85 -15.39 13.91 -3.79
CA VAL A 85 -14.59 13.77 -5.02
C VAL A 85 -15.25 12.85 -6.06
N PRO A 86 -16.46 13.19 -6.57
CA PRO A 86 -17.13 12.35 -7.54
C PRO A 86 -16.25 12.19 -8.79
N GLY A 87 -16.08 10.94 -9.23
CA GLY A 87 -15.27 10.60 -10.40
C GLY A 87 -13.81 10.22 -10.10
N VAL A 88 -13.33 10.36 -8.86
CA VAL A 88 -12.07 9.77 -8.40
C VAL A 88 -12.40 8.51 -7.61
N PRO A 89 -11.85 7.33 -7.96
CA PRO A 89 -12.05 6.12 -7.18
C PRO A 89 -11.55 6.30 -5.75
N VAL A 90 -12.39 5.96 -4.77
CA VAL A 90 -12.05 6.00 -3.35
C VAL A 90 -12.00 4.58 -2.79
N ALA A 91 -10.98 4.29 -2.00
CA ALA A 91 -10.73 2.98 -1.44
C ALA A 91 -10.10 3.07 -0.05
N TYR A 92 -10.06 1.93 0.63
CA TYR A 92 -9.33 1.70 1.86
C TYR A 92 -8.20 0.70 1.60
N VAL A 93 -7.10 0.82 2.32
CA VAL A 93 -5.95 -0.10 2.23
C VAL A 93 -5.79 -0.87 3.52
N ASP A 94 -5.73 -2.20 3.42
CA ASP A 94 -5.38 -3.03 4.58
C ASP A 94 -4.82 -4.39 4.14
N ALA A 95 -4.41 -5.21 5.12
CA ALA A 95 -3.99 -6.58 4.88
C ALA A 95 -5.11 -7.37 4.17
N TYR A 96 -4.74 -8.17 3.19
CA TYR A 96 -5.67 -8.88 2.30
C TYR A 96 -6.78 -9.63 3.03
N PHE A 97 -6.48 -10.25 4.18
CA PHE A 97 -7.43 -11.08 4.94
C PHE A 97 -8.50 -10.27 5.69
N LEU A 98 -8.29 -8.96 5.89
CA LEU A 98 -9.29 -8.12 6.55
C LEU A 98 -10.51 -7.88 5.66
N PHE A 99 -10.34 -7.87 4.35
CA PHE A 99 -11.48 -7.78 3.43
C PHE A 99 -12.39 -9.02 3.47
N GLU A 100 -11.89 -10.18 3.91
CA GLU A 100 -12.72 -11.36 4.18
C GLU A 100 -13.59 -11.20 5.43
N GLN A 101 -13.11 -10.42 6.41
CA GLN A 101 -13.75 -10.23 7.70
C GLN A 101 -14.71 -9.02 7.70
N TYR A 102 -14.45 -8.03 6.86
CA TYR A 102 -15.15 -6.75 6.82
C TYR A 102 -15.84 -6.48 5.46
N PRO A 103 -16.93 -7.19 5.14
CA PRO A 103 -17.61 -7.06 3.83
C PRO A 103 -18.17 -5.65 3.58
N ARG A 104 -18.49 -4.88 4.61
CA ARG A 104 -18.96 -3.50 4.47
C ARG A 104 -17.88 -2.58 3.88
N LEU A 105 -16.62 -2.81 4.19
CA LEU A 105 -15.50 -2.10 3.55
C LEU A 105 -15.39 -2.45 2.07
N VAL A 106 -15.57 -3.74 1.72
CA VAL A 106 -15.62 -4.15 0.32
C VAL A 106 -16.73 -3.41 -0.43
N GLU A 107 -17.92 -3.26 0.18
CA GLU A 107 -19.04 -2.54 -0.43
C GLU A 107 -18.76 -1.05 -0.57
N ALA A 108 -18.13 -0.42 0.43
CA ALA A 108 -17.89 1.01 0.47
C ALA A 108 -16.81 1.48 -0.52
N CYS A 109 -15.79 0.64 -0.82
CA CYS A 109 -14.69 0.96 -1.71
C CYS A 109 -15.07 0.84 -3.19
N ASP A 110 -14.52 1.69 -4.06
CA ASP A 110 -14.66 1.58 -5.51
C ASP A 110 -13.70 0.56 -6.12
N VAL A 111 -12.53 0.40 -5.51
CA VAL A 111 -11.51 -0.61 -5.80
C VAL A 111 -11.01 -1.23 -4.49
N ILE A 112 -10.48 -2.43 -4.51
CA ILE A 112 -9.96 -3.11 -3.32
C ILE A 112 -8.44 -3.00 -3.33
N LEU A 113 -7.87 -2.39 -2.30
CA LEU A 113 -6.44 -2.16 -2.15
C LEU A 113 -5.90 -3.03 -1.02
N ILE A 114 -5.02 -3.97 -1.37
CA ILE A 114 -4.54 -4.97 -0.42
C ILE A 114 -3.03 -4.89 -0.22
N ASN A 115 -2.60 -5.01 1.03
CA ASN A 115 -1.21 -5.22 1.38
C ASN A 115 -0.95 -6.73 1.51
N CYS A 116 0.10 -7.20 0.82
CA CYS A 116 0.48 -8.60 0.76
C CYS A 116 1.96 -8.76 1.11
N TYR A 117 2.24 -9.17 2.34
CA TYR A 117 3.61 -9.33 2.83
C TYR A 117 3.88 -10.76 3.33
N PRO A 118 4.26 -11.70 2.45
CA PRO A 118 4.69 -13.03 2.90
C PRO A 118 5.81 -13.00 3.94
N PHE A 119 6.65 -11.97 3.92
CA PHE A 119 7.70 -11.77 4.90
C PHE A 119 7.15 -11.70 6.33
N TRP A 120 6.15 -10.85 6.57
CA TRP A 120 5.54 -10.68 7.89
C TRP A 120 4.66 -11.86 8.33
N GLU A 121 4.40 -12.81 7.43
CA GLU A 121 3.75 -14.08 7.75
C GLU A 121 4.75 -15.24 7.87
N SER A 122 6.05 -14.92 8.05
CA SER A 122 7.11 -15.92 8.25
C SER A 122 7.25 -16.93 7.09
N CYS A 123 6.84 -16.56 5.87
CA CYS A 123 6.93 -17.44 4.71
C CYS A 123 8.37 -17.55 4.22
N PRO A 124 8.93 -18.75 4.00
CA PRO A 124 10.23 -18.90 3.37
C PRO A 124 10.28 -18.21 2.00
N ALA A 125 11.40 -17.56 1.67
CA ALA A 125 11.53 -16.73 0.46
C ALA A 125 11.20 -17.49 -0.83
N GLU A 126 11.53 -18.77 -0.91
CA GLU A 126 11.28 -19.65 -2.06
C GLU A 126 9.78 -19.86 -2.34
N TYR A 127 8.93 -19.77 -1.32
CA TYR A 127 7.47 -19.92 -1.45
C TYR A 127 6.74 -18.56 -1.49
N ALA A 128 7.42 -17.47 -1.16
CA ALA A 128 6.81 -16.16 -0.99
C ALA A 128 6.06 -15.65 -2.23
N PRO A 129 6.56 -15.80 -3.48
CA PRO A 129 5.80 -15.39 -4.65
C PRO A 129 4.51 -16.20 -4.86
N ALA A 130 4.52 -17.49 -4.56
CA ALA A 130 3.33 -18.33 -4.64
C ALA A 130 2.32 -17.98 -3.56
N TYR A 131 2.79 -17.71 -2.35
CA TYR A 131 1.95 -17.32 -1.22
C TYR A 131 1.31 -15.94 -1.45
N MET A 132 2.06 -14.96 -1.96
CA MET A 132 1.53 -13.65 -2.34
C MET A 132 0.39 -13.77 -3.37
N ARG A 133 0.53 -14.65 -4.37
CA ARG A 133 -0.54 -14.92 -5.34
C ARG A 133 -1.79 -15.48 -4.67
N GLU A 134 -1.64 -16.31 -3.65
CA GLU A 134 -2.78 -16.84 -2.90
C GLU A 134 -3.45 -15.74 -2.06
N MET A 135 -2.69 -14.84 -1.42
CA MET A 135 -3.24 -13.66 -0.75
C MET A 135 -4.11 -12.83 -1.71
N TYR A 136 -3.60 -12.57 -2.92
CA TYR A 136 -4.36 -11.86 -3.96
C TYR A 136 -5.65 -12.59 -4.34
N ARG A 137 -5.60 -13.91 -4.57
CA ARG A 137 -6.78 -14.70 -4.93
C ARG A 137 -7.84 -14.71 -3.85
N ARG A 138 -7.44 -14.75 -2.59
CA ARG A 138 -8.36 -14.67 -1.45
C ARG A 138 -9.10 -13.33 -1.43
N ALA A 139 -8.38 -12.22 -1.58
CA ALA A 139 -9.00 -10.90 -1.68
C ALA A 139 -9.92 -10.80 -2.93
N GLN A 140 -9.49 -11.33 -4.07
CA GLN A 140 -10.29 -11.35 -5.30
C GLN A 140 -11.60 -12.12 -5.13
N ALA A 141 -11.60 -13.21 -4.37
CA ALA A 141 -12.79 -14.02 -4.12
C ALA A 141 -13.90 -13.26 -3.37
N VAL A 142 -13.53 -12.28 -2.54
CA VAL A 142 -14.48 -11.47 -1.76
C VAL A 142 -14.71 -10.07 -2.33
N ALA A 143 -14.01 -9.70 -3.39
CA ALA A 143 -14.06 -8.35 -3.98
C ALA A 143 -15.38 -8.00 -4.69
N ASN A 144 -16.35 -8.90 -4.79
CA ASN A 144 -17.64 -8.70 -5.46
C ASN A 144 -17.52 -8.17 -6.90
N GLY A 145 -16.50 -8.66 -7.64
CA GLY A 145 -16.23 -8.26 -9.02
C GLY A 145 -15.52 -6.91 -9.17
N LYS A 146 -15.17 -6.26 -8.07
CA LYS A 146 -14.35 -5.03 -8.10
C LYS A 146 -12.90 -5.35 -8.44
N ARG A 147 -12.21 -4.38 -9.05
CA ARG A 147 -10.78 -4.46 -9.30
C ARG A 147 -10.02 -4.60 -7.98
N VAL A 148 -9.07 -5.52 -7.92
CA VAL A 148 -8.16 -5.68 -6.79
C VAL A 148 -6.78 -5.22 -7.23
N ILE A 149 -6.14 -4.39 -6.42
CA ILE A 149 -4.79 -3.87 -6.63
C ILE A 149 -3.95 -4.26 -5.42
N ILE A 150 -2.78 -4.81 -5.64
CA ILE A 150 -1.81 -5.00 -4.57
C ILE A 150 -1.16 -3.64 -4.30
N SER A 151 -1.60 -3.00 -3.23
CA SER A 151 -1.16 -1.66 -2.84
C SER A 151 0.21 -1.64 -2.17
N GLU A 152 0.62 -2.76 -1.58
CA GLU A 152 1.97 -2.99 -1.08
C GLU A 152 2.33 -4.47 -1.16
N THR A 153 3.54 -4.72 -1.62
CA THR A 153 4.24 -6.00 -1.47
C THR A 153 5.73 -5.77 -1.64
N GLY A 154 6.56 -6.54 -0.95
CA GLY A 154 8.00 -6.39 -1.02
C GLY A 154 8.72 -7.48 -0.24
N TRP A 155 10.06 -7.43 -0.29
CA TRP A 155 10.96 -8.29 0.48
C TRP A 155 12.21 -7.50 0.88
N PRO A 156 12.61 -7.51 2.16
CA PRO A 156 13.76 -6.74 2.61
C PRO A 156 15.07 -7.37 2.14
N SER A 157 15.99 -6.54 1.72
CA SER A 157 17.29 -6.99 1.20
C SER A 157 18.34 -7.23 2.28
N ARG A 158 18.03 -6.86 3.54
CA ARG A 158 18.94 -6.93 4.68
C ARG A 158 18.13 -6.89 5.99
N GLY A 159 18.74 -7.34 7.08
CA GLY A 159 18.21 -7.29 8.43
C GLY A 159 18.05 -8.68 9.05
N GLU A 160 17.36 -8.77 10.17
CA GLU A 160 17.12 -10.02 10.88
C GLU A 160 15.96 -10.80 10.25
N ALA A 161 16.01 -12.12 10.36
CA ALA A 161 14.94 -12.99 9.88
C ALA A 161 13.69 -12.85 10.76
N TYR A 162 12.52 -12.90 10.11
CA TYR A 162 11.24 -13.00 10.81
C TYR A 162 10.70 -14.43 10.65
N GLY A 163 10.92 -15.24 11.68
CA GLY A 163 10.65 -16.67 11.61
C GLY A 163 11.45 -17.35 10.49
N GLU A 164 10.77 -17.96 9.52
CA GLU A 164 11.41 -18.60 8.36
C GLU A 164 11.65 -17.64 7.19
N ALA A 165 11.15 -16.41 7.26
CA ALA A 165 11.38 -15.39 6.25
C ALA A 165 12.77 -14.75 6.46
N VAL A 166 13.70 -15.01 5.55
CA VAL A 166 15.09 -14.54 5.63
C VAL A 166 15.31 -13.38 4.68
N PRO A 167 15.66 -12.17 5.18
CA PRO A 167 16.07 -11.06 4.34
C PRO A 167 17.34 -11.40 3.54
N GLY A 168 17.50 -10.75 2.39
CA GLY A 168 18.69 -10.94 1.58
C GLY A 168 18.53 -10.36 0.18
N LYS A 169 19.64 -9.90 -0.39
CA LYS A 169 19.62 -9.30 -1.74
C LYS A 169 19.10 -10.27 -2.80
N GLU A 170 19.51 -11.54 -2.74
CA GLU A 170 19.06 -12.56 -3.68
C GLU A 170 17.58 -12.86 -3.50
N ASN A 171 17.11 -13.04 -2.26
CA ASN A 171 15.70 -13.26 -1.97
C ASN A 171 14.83 -12.07 -2.42
N ALA A 172 15.28 -10.84 -2.13
CA ALA A 172 14.56 -9.62 -2.49
C ALA A 172 14.42 -9.45 -4.01
N ILE A 173 15.50 -9.63 -4.77
CA ILE A 173 15.44 -9.47 -6.23
C ILE A 173 14.64 -10.61 -6.89
N ASN A 174 14.77 -11.85 -6.41
CA ASN A 174 13.99 -12.97 -6.92
C ASN A 174 12.50 -12.76 -6.65
N TYR A 175 12.14 -12.34 -5.43
CA TYR A 175 10.76 -12.01 -5.08
C TYR A 175 10.19 -10.91 -5.99
N PHE A 176 10.96 -9.82 -6.22
CA PHE A 176 10.56 -8.75 -7.13
C PHE A 176 10.32 -9.26 -8.55
N ILE A 177 11.29 -9.98 -9.13
CA ILE A 177 11.21 -10.47 -10.51
C ILE A 177 10.01 -11.41 -10.70
N GLU A 178 9.85 -12.39 -9.82
CA GLU A 178 8.75 -13.37 -9.93
C GLU A 178 7.39 -12.73 -9.73
N THR A 179 7.27 -11.80 -8.77
CA THR A 179 6.04 -11.05 -8.53
C THR A 179 5.68 -10.17 -9.73
N TYR A 180 6.66 -9.45 -10.28
CA TYR A 180 6.47 -8.59 -11.44
C TYR A 180 6.08 -9.37 -12.69
N LEU A 181 6.77 -10.47 -13.01
CA LEU A 181 6.44 -11.29 -14.17
C LEU A 181 5.07 -11.94 -14.06
N TRP A 182 4.69 -12.38 -12.87
CA TRP A 182 3.33 -12.87 -12.64
C TRP A 182 2.28 -11.77 -12.82
N ALA A 183 2.51 -10.60 -12.25
CA ALA A 183 1.58 -9.48 -12.36
C ALA A 183 1.35 -9.06 -13.81
N GLN A 184 2.42 -8.99 -14.61
CA GLN A 184 2.30 -8.73 -16.05
C GLN A 184 1.50 -9.80 -16.79
N LYS A 185 1.71 -11.07 -16.44
CA LYS A 185 1.03 -12.20 -17.10
C LYS A 185 -0.47 -12.24 -16.81
N GLU A 186 -0.85 -11.94 -15.56
CA GLU A 186 -2.24 -12.05 -15.08
C GLU A 186 -2.97 -10.68 -15.11
N ASP A 187 -2.33 -9.63 -15.65
CA ASP A 187 -2.87 -8.25 -15.72
C ASP A 187 -3.26 -7.71 -14.33
N VAL A 188 -2.37 -7.90 -13.34
CA VAL A 188 -2.56 -7.46 -11.96
C VAL A 188 -1.72 -6.21 -11.69
N ASP A 189 -2.34 -5.19 -11.11
CA ASP A 189 -1.62 -3.99 -10.70
C ASP A 189 -0.96 -4.18 -9.34
N ILE A 190 0.31 -3.76 -9.27
CA ILE A 190 1.12 -3.85 -8.06
C ILE A 190 1.84 -2.54 -7.80
N PHE A 191 1.81 -2.08 -6.55
CA PHE A 191 2.76 -1.12 -6.02
C PHE A 191 3.79 -1.88 -5.20
N TYR A 192 5.03 -1.91 -5.69
CA TYR A 192 6.13 -2.57 -4.99
C TYR A 192 6.68 -1.68 -3.89
N PHE A 193 6.78 -2.20 -2.71
CA PHE A 193 7.35 -1.50 -1.55
C PHE A 193 8.79 -1.97 -1.32
N SER A 194 9.79 -1.11 -1.59
CA SER A 194 9.62 0.27 -1.96
C SER A 194 10.62 0.69 -3.05
N SER A 195 10.55 1.94 -3.49
CA SER A 195 11.52 2.44 -4.47
C SER A 195 12.90 2.61 -3.84
N PHE A 196 13.00 3.24 -2.67
CA PHE A 196 14.26 3.56 -2.00
C PHE A 196 14.34 2.95 -0.61
N ASP A 197 15.56 2.68 -0.15
CA ASP A 197 15.80 2.38 1.25
C ASP A 197 15.51 3.63 2.10
N GLU A 198 14.96 3.40 3.29
CA GLU A 198 14.50 4.44 4.22
C GLU A 198 15.25 4.28 5.54
N SER A 199 16.50 4.79 5.63
CA SER A 199 17.40 4.60 6.77
C SER A 199 16.83 5.07 8.13
N TRP A 200 15.80 5.91 8.10
CA TRP A 200 15.08 6.39 9.29
C TRP A 200 14.05 5.38 9.83
N LYS A 201 13.65 4.39 9.02
CA LYS A 201 12.56 3.46 9.34
C LYS A 201 13.08 2.22 10.10
N THR A 202 13.57 2.43 11.32
CA THR A 202 14.15 1.38 12.18
C THR A 202 13.35 1.16 13.48
N GLY A 203 12.08 1.61 13.54
CA GLY A 203 11.21 1.51 14.72
C GLY A 203 10.53 0.14 14.83
N ASP A 204 9.23 0.11 14.67
CA ASP A 204 8.38 -1.07 14.89
C ASP A 204 8.68 -2.24 13.94
N GLU A 205 9.24 -1.97 12.76
CA GLU A 205 9.67 -2.98 11.79
C GLU A 205 11.06 -3.55 12.07
N GLY A 206 11.71 -3.12 13.15
CA GLY A 206 13.09 -3.51 13.45
C GLY A 206 14.09 -3.01 12.40
N ASP A 207 15.18 -3.72 12.22
CA ASP A 207 16.24 -3.32 11.29
C ASP A 207 15.89 -3.56 9.82
N VAL A 208 14.94 -4.44 9.51
CA VAL A 208 14.49 -4.69 8.13
C VAL A 208 13.76 -3.48 7.53
N GLY A 209 13.12 -2.65 8.36
CA GLY A 209 12.34 -1.49 7.93
C GLY A 209 13.11 -0.55 7.01
N ALA A 210 14.41 -0.45 7.20
CA ALA A 210 15.29 0.42 6.42
C ALA A 210 15.65 -0.13 5.01
N TYR A 211 15.37 -1.40 4.68
CA TYR A 211 16.00 -2.08 3.54
C TYR A 211 15.05 -2.70 2.51
N TRP A 212 13.87 -2.14 2.34
CA TRP A 212 12.86 -2.60 1.37
C TRP A 212 13.06 -2.06 -0.05
N GLY A 213 13.90 -1.04 -0.23
CA GLY A 213 14.10 -0.35 -1.50
C GLY A 213 14.73 -1.21 -2.60
N LEU A 214 14.36 -0.91 -3.84
CA LEU A 214 15.09 -1.37 -5.03
C LEU A 214 16.37 -0.56 -5.24
N TRP A 215 16.38 0.68 -4.81
CA TRP A 215 17.53 1.57 -4.72
C TRP A 215 17.90 1.81 -3.26
N ASP A 216 19.16 2.11 -3.01
CA ASP A 216 19.60 2.57 -1.69
C ASP A 216 19.15 4.02 -1.41
N GLU A 217 19.39 4.51 -0.20
CA GLU A 217 19.05 5.86 0.23
C GLU A 217 19.71 6.99 -0.58
N HIS A 218 20.74 6.66 -1.38
CA HIS A 218 21.45 7.58 -2.28
C HIS A 218 20.99 7.47 -3.73
N GLY A 219 19.99 6.65 -4.02
CA GLY A 219 19.47 6.44 -5.37
C GLY A 219 20.29 5.51 -6.24
N LYS A 220 21.21 4.71 -5.65
CA LYS A 220 21.96 3.69 -6.36
C LYS A 220 21.18 2.38 -6.38
N MET A 221 21.00 1.81 -7.57
CA MET A 221 20.36 0.51 -7.70
C MET A 221 21.13 -0.59 -6.96
N LYS A 222 20.43 -1.41 -6.17
CA LYS A 222 21.06 -2.41 -5.28
C LYS A 222 21.46 -3.71 -5.97
N TYR A 223 20.92 -3.96 -7.15
CA TYR A 223 20.97 -5.27 -7.82
C TYR A 223 21.73 -5.28 -9.15
N VAL A 224 22.54 -4.26 -9.42
CA VAL A 224 23.45 -4.15 -10.58
C VAL A 224 24.86 -3.86 -10.13
#